data_01f361deed85deb624c84d159a15876f
#
_entry.id   01f361deed85deb624c84d159a15876f
#
_cell.length_a   1.000
_cell.length_b   1.000
_cell.length_c   1.000
_cell.angle_alpha   90.00
_cell.angle_beta   90.00
_cell.angle_gamma   90.00
#
_symmetry.space_group_name_H-M   'P 1'
#
loop_
_entity.id
_entity.type
_entity.pdbx_description
1 polymer ?
#
loop_
_entity_poly.entity_id
_entity_poly.type
_entity_poly.pdbx_seq_one_letter_code
_entity_poly.pdbx_strand_id
1 'polypeptide(L)'
;MRIAISGAQSVGKTTLLNALRSEESLSNYKFCSEVTRRVKSYGLLINEDGGDITQRLIMQEHIVNTVLYDTMIADRSALDGLVYTHYLAENKKVSQKTYDFAEMVFDRIMPKYDLMFYIPPEFPIEDDGVRSVDPFFRDRIVHIFDKYIKEKEIPCVYLKGSVRERVDKVLSYIDERDCNV
;
A
#
# COMPACT_ATOMS: atom_id res chain seq x y z
N MET A 1 1.38 -12.63 11.99
CA MET A 1 2.28 -11.76 11.20
C MET A 1 1.45 -10.83 10.32
N ARG A 2 1.73 -9.52 10.36
CA ARG A 2 1.08 -8.49 9.53
C ARG A 2 2.00 -8.10 8.39
N ILE A 3 1.56 -8.31 7.16
CA ILE A 3 2.33 -8.08 5.93
C ILE A 3 1.64 -7.01 5.12
N ALA A 4 2.41 -6.06 4.55
CA ALA A 4 1.92 -5.06 3.63
C ALA A 4 2.64 -5.11 2.28
N ILE A 5 1.88 -4.93 1.19
CA ILE A 5 2.40 -4.82 -0.17
C ILE A 5 2.13 -3.41 -0.66
N SER A 6 3.18 -2.60 -0.75
CA SER A 6 3.12 -1.16 -1.07
C SER A 6 3.69 -0.85 -2.45
N GLY A 7 3.37 0.32 -2.97
CA GLY A 7 3.86 0.82 -4.25
C GLY A 7 2.83 1.67 -5.00
N ALA A 8 3.27 2.37 -6.04
CA ALA A 8 2.42 3.22 -6.86
C ALA A 8 1.30 2.43 -7.57
N GLN A 9 0.39 3.14 -8.23
CA GLN A 9 -0.62 2.48 -9.07
C GLN A 9 0.02 1.69 -10.22
N SER A 10 -0.68 0.65 -10.69
CA SER A 10 -0.30 -0.18 -11.84
C SER A 10 1.07 -0.88 -11.76
N VAL A 11 1.57 -1.18 -10.54
CA VAL A 11 2.82 -1.95 -10.34
C VAL A 11 2.58 -3.45 -10.13
N GLY A 12 1.32 -3.92 -10.19
CA GLY A 12 0.98 -5.35 -10.07
C GLY A 12 0.70 -5.83 -8.64
N LYS A 13 0.42 -4.95 -7.66
CA LYS A 13 0.08 -5.34 -6.28
C LYS A 13 -1.09 -6.31 -6.20
N THR A 14 -2.21 -5.97 -6.82
CA THR A 14 -3.43 -6.80 -6.82
C THR A 14 -3.21 -8.14 -7.52
N THR A 15 -2.41 -8.16 -8.59
CA THR A 15 -2.04 -9.41 -9.29
C THR A 15 -1.24 -10.32 -8.36
N LEU A 16 -0.24 -9.77 -7.67
CA LEU A 16 0.53 -10.51 -6.68
C LEU A 16 -0.35 -11.01 -5.53
N LEU A 17 -1.24 -10.16 -5.01
CA LEU A 17 -2.16 -10.55 -3.93
C LEU A 17 -3.07 -11.72 -4.32
N ASN A 18 -3.58 -11.70 -5.56
CA ASN A 18 -4.41 -12.79 -6.08
C ASN A 18 -3.62 -14.09 -6.23
N ALA A 19 -2.35 -14.02 -6.66
CA ALA A 19 -1.48 -15.18 -6.72
C ALA A 19 -1.18 -15.73 -5.31
N LEU A 20 -0.85 -14.88 -4.34
CA LEU A 20 -0.62 -15.28 -2.95
C LEU A 20 -1.87 -15.93 -2.29
N ARG A 21 -3.08 -15.50 -2.65
CA ARG A 21 -4.32 -16.13 -2.16
C ARG A 21 -4.47 -17.59 -2.58
N SER A 22 -3.82 -18.00 -3.65
CA SER A 22 -3.86 -19.37 -4.15
C SER A 22 -2.82 -20.28 -3.49
N GLU A 23 -1.94 -19.72 -2.67
CA GLU A 23 -0.92 -20.50 -1.95
C GLU A 23 -1.54 -21.09 -0.66
N GLU A 24 -1.52 -22.42 -0.54
CA GLU A 24 -2.12 -23.15 0.58
C GLU A 24 -1.50 -22.78 1.93
N SER A 25 -0.19 -22.51 1.95
CA SER A 25 0.55 -22.06 3.14
C SER A 25 0.04 -20.76 3.73
N LEU A 26 -0.68 -19.93 2.95
CA LEU A 26 -1.24 -18.65 3.37
C LEU A 26 -2.74 -18.71 3.68
N SER A 27 -3.33 -19.91 3.79
CA SER A 27 -4.77 -20.08 4.02
C SER A 27 -5.28 -19.48 5.33
N ASN A 28 -4.42 -19.32 6.32
CA ASN A 28 -4.72 -18.70 7.61
C ASN A 28 -4.56 -17.18 7.62
N TYR A 29 -4.04 -16.58 6.52
CA TYR A 29 -3.89 -15.12 6.42
C TYR A 29 -5.19 -14.44 5.98
N LYS A 30 -5.52 -13.33 6.64
CA LYS A 30 -6.56 -12.43 6.15
C LYS A 30 -6.02 -11.55 5.04
N PHE A 31 -6.58 -11.68 3.84
CA PHE A 31 -6.25 -10.79 2.73
C PHE A 31 -7.11 -9.53 2.77
N CYS A 32 -6.49 -8.38 3.06
CA CYS A 32 -7.12 -7.08 3.07
C CYS A 32 -6.99 -6.42 1.70
N SER A 33 -8.12 -6.25 1.01
CA SER A 33 -8.18 -5.67 -0.35
C SER A 33 -7.95 -4.16 -0.34
N GLU A 34 -7.58 -3.62 -1.49
CA GLU A 34 -7.39 -2.18 -1.71
C GLU A 34 -8.63 -1.37 -1.33
N VAL A 35 -8.46 -0.48 -0.35
CA VAL A 35 -9.52 0.38 0.19
C VAL A 35 -10.04 1.39 -0.84
N THR A 36 -9.16 1.86 -1.71
CA THR A 36 -9.46 2.90 -2.71
C THR A 36 -10.64 2.53 -3.60
N ARG A 37 -10.76 1.23 -3.99
CA ARG A 37 -11.90 0.76 -4.80
C ARG A 37 -13.22 0.87 -4.04
N ARG A 38 -13.22 0.58 -2.74
CA ARG A 38 -14.41 0.71 -1.89
C ARG A 38 -14.80 2.17 -1.70
N VAL A 39 -13.82 3.05 -1.47
CA VAL A 39 -14.05 4.49 -1.35
C VAL A 39 -14.64 5.06 -2.65
N LYS A 40 -14.15 4.62 -3.82
CA LYS A 40 -14.74 4.98 -5.12
C LYS A 40 -16.18 4.52 -5.25
N SER A 41 -16.54 3.32 -4.77
CA SER A 41 -17.92 2.82 -4.82
C SER A 41 -18.91 3.65 -3.98
N TYR A 42 -18.41 4.44 -3.03
CA TYR A 42 -19.21 5.42 -2.29
C TYR A 42 -19.42 6.76 -3.02
N GLY A 43 -18.91 6.86 -4.26
CA GLY A 43 -18.99 8.07 -5.07
C GLY A 43 -17.94 9.13 -4.75
N LEU A 44 -16.93 8.80 -3.95
CA LEU A 44 -15.84 9.72 -3.61
C LEU A 44 -14.76 9.75 -4.70
N LEU A 45 -14.20 10.94 -4.92
CA LEU A 45 -13.05 11.11 -5.82
C LEU A 45 -11.80 10.48 -5.21
N ILE A 46 -10.98 9.86 -6.05
CA ILE A 46 -9.77 9.14 -5.65
C ILE A 46 -8.56 9.61 -6.47
N ASN A 47 -7.38 9.07 -6.17
CA ASN A 47 -6.12 9.37 -6.85
C ASN A 47 -5.82 10.89 -6.81
N GLU A 48 -5.45 11.47 -7.96
CA GLU A 48 -5.14 12.91 -8.10
C GLU A 48 -6.30 13.85 -7.76
N ASP A 49 -7.53 13.35 -7.75
CA ASP A 49 -8.74 14.13 -7.42
C ASP A 49 -9.29 13.85 -6.02
N GLY A 50 -8.57 13.04 -5.25
CA GLY A 50 -8.93 12.75 -3.86
C GLY A 50 -8.96 14.01 -2.99
N GLY A 51 -9.79 13.97 -1.93
CA GLY A 51 -9.93 15.06 -0.99
C GLY A 51 -9.81 14.60 0.47
N ASP A 52 -10.07 15.52 1.40
CA ASP A 52 -9.94 15.28 2.84
C ASP A 52 -10.69 14.03 3.31
N ILE A 53 -11.95 13.86 2.90
CA ILE A 53 -12.79 12.73 3.31
C ILE A 53 -12.19 11.42 2.80
N THR A 54 -11.80 11.38 1.53
CA THR A 54 -11.19 10.22 0.90
C THR A 54 -9.94 9.75 1.65
N GLN A 55 -9.02 10.68 1.91
CA GLN A 55 -7.75 10.34 2.55
C GLN A 55 -7.94 9.90 4.00
N ARG A 56 -8.83 10.53 4.74
CA ARG A 56 -9.16 10.11 6.10
C ARG A 56 -9.77 8.72 6.16
N LEU A 57 -10.68 8.36 5.24
CA LEU A 57 -11.25 7.02 5.15
C LEU A 57 -10.19 5.97 4.82
N ILE A 58 -9.28 6.27 3.89
CA ILE A 58 -8.18 5.36 3.53
C ILE A 58 -7.29 5.12 4.76
N MET A 59 -6.87 6.17 5.46
CA MET A 59 -6.04 6.04 6.66
C MET A 59 -6.76 5.30 7.79
N GLN A 60 -8.06 5.54 7.97
CA GLN A 60 -8.88 4.83 8.96
C GLN A 60 -8.94 3.33 8.70
N GLU A 61 -9.00 2.90 7.44
CA GLU A 61 -8.98 1.48 7.10
C GLU A 61 -7.66 0.79 7.45
N HIS A 62 -6.54 1.47 7.28
CA HIS A 62 -5.25 0.94 7.72
C HIS A 62 -5.23 0.73 9.25
N ILE A 63 -5.84 1.65 10.02
CA ILE A 63 -6.02 1.46 11.46
C ILE A 63 -6.88 0.22 11.73
N VAL A 64 -8.06 0.14 11.11
CA VAL A 64 -9.02 -0.96 11.32
C VAL A 64 -8.38 -2.31 11.02
N ASN A 65 -7.71 -2.44 9.87
CA ASN A 65 -7.06 -3.70 9.48
C ASN A 65 -5.99 -4.13 10.49
N THR A 66 -5.13 -3.22 10.94
CA THR A 66 -4.07 -3.54 11.90
C THR A 66 -4.56 -3.79 13.33
N VAL A 67 -5.75 -3.32 13.67
CA VAL A 67 -6.40 -3.59 14.98
C VAL A 67 -7.14 -4.92 14.96
N LEU A 68 -7.82 -5.24 13.85
CA LEU A 68 -8.67 -6.43 13.76
C LEU A 68 -7.89 -7.71 13.46
N TYR A 69 -6.77 -7.63 12.74
CA TYR A 69 -6.09 -8.81 12.23
C TYR A 69 -4.63 -8.89 12.66
N ASP A 70 -4.28 -9.92 13.42
CA ASP A 70 -2.89 -10.23 13.79
C ASP A 70 -2.13 -10.98 12.68
N THR A 71 -2.87 -11.67 11.82
CA THR A 71 -2.33 -12.42 10.68
C THR A 71 -3.02 -11.94 9.41
N MET A 72 -2.33 -11.09 8.63
CA MET A 72 -2.89 -10.48 7.42
C MET A 72 -1.86 -10.19 6.34
N ILE A 73 -2.33 -10.12 5.10
CA ILE A 73 -1.62 -9.56 3.94
C ILE A 73 -2.48 -8.45 3.36
N ALA A 74 -1.97 -7.22 3.37
CA ALA A 74 -2.71 -6.03 2.95
C ALA A 74 -2.23 -5.53 1.58
N ASP A 75 -3.20 -5.22 0.68
CA ASP A 75 -2.99 -4.43 -0.53
C ASP A 75 -2.93 -2.96 -0.12
N ARG A 76 -1.73 -2.42 -0.06
CA ARG A 76 -1.32 -1.11 0.47
C ARG A 76 -1.08 -1.10 1.99
N SER A 77 -0.33 -0.10 2.43
CA SER A 77 0.01 0.18 3.82
C SER A 77 -0.34 1.61 4.21
N ALA A 78 -0.10 1.95 5.48
CA ALA A 78 -0.17 3.33 5.94
C ALA A 78 0.81 4.26 5.20
N LEU A 79 1.93 3.73 4.68
CA LEU A 79 2.85 4.48 3.82
C LEU A 79 2.17 4.91 2.51
N ASP A 80 1.43 4.00 1.84
CA ASP A 80 0.66 4.37 0.64
C ASP A 80 -0.30 5.51 0.96
N GLY A 81 -1.06 5.41 2.04
CA GLY A 81 -2.00 6.46 2.46
C GLY A 81 -1.30 7.81 2.69
N LEU A 82 -0.15 7.82 3.37
CA LEU A 82 0.63 9.03 3.60
C LEU A 82 1.19 9.62 2.29
N VAL A 83 1.76 8.79 1.41
CA VAL A 83 2.35 9.21 0.13
C VAL A 83 1.30 9.92 -0.76
N TYR A 84 0.12 9.31 -0.92
CA TYR A 84 -0.96 9.93 -1.71
C TYR A 84 -1.51 11.18 -1.03
N THR A 85 -1.62 11.21 0.31
CA THR A 85 -2.03 12.41 1.04
C THR A 85 -1.00 13.53 0.90
N HIS A 86 0.30 13.22 0.92
CA HIS A 86 1.37 14.18 0.68
C HIS A 86 1.25 14.83 -0.69
N TYR A 87 1.10 14.02 -1.75
CA TYR A 87 0.87 14.53 -3.10
C TYR A 87 -0.32 15.50 -3.18
N LEU A 88 -1.44 15.11 -2.56
CA LEU A 88 -2.65 15.94 -2.55
C LEU A 88 -2.47 17.24 -1.74
N ALA A 89 -1.69 17.19 -0.66
CA ALA A 89 -1.36 18.39 0.13
C ALA A 89 -0.48 19.37 -0.65
N GLU A 90 0.56 18.88 -1.34
CA GLU A 90 1.39 19.71 -2.24
C GLU A 90 0.53 20.42 -3.32
N ASN A 91 -0.51 19.73 -3.80
CA ASN A 91 -1.44 20.26 -4.80
C ASN A 91 -2.65 21.02 -4.20
N LYS A 92 -2.65 21.30 -2.88
CA LYS A 92 -3.71 22.02 -2.15
C LYS A 92 -5.10 21.37 -2.27
N LYS A 93 -5.17 20.05 -2.50
CA LYS A 93 -6.42 19.28 -2.61
C LYS A 93 -6.89 18.73 -1.27
N VAL A 94 -6.01 18.68 -0.28
CA VAL A 94 -6.33 18.32 1.10
C VAL A 94 -5.83 19.39 2.06
N SER A 95 -6.50 19.50 3.21
CA SER A 95 -6.12 20.44 4.27
C SER A 95 -4.89 19.95 5.03
N GLN A 96 -4.15 20.88 5.66
CA GLN A 96 -3.03 20.56 6.56
C GLN A 96 -3.47 19.57 7.65
N LYS A 97 -4.68 19.74 8.21
CA LYS A 97 -5.22 18.82 9.24
C LYS A 97 -5.34 17.37 8.75
N THR A 98 -5.64 17.16 7.48
CA THR A 98 -5.70 15.81 6.90
C THR A 98 -4.32 15.24 6.66
N TYR A 99 -3.37 16.08 6.27
CA TYR A 99 -1.97 15.67 6.16
C TYR A 99 -1.39 15.30 7.53
N ASP A 100 -1.57 16.14 8.55
CA ASP A 100 -1.12 15.87 9.92
C ASP A 100 -1.74 14.58 10.48
N PHE A 101 -3.02 14.33 10.18
CA PHE A 101 -3.69 13.08 10.53
C PHE A 101 -3.06 11.88 9.84
N ALA A 102 -2.71 12.00 8.55
CA ALA A 102 -2.06 10.91 7.82
C ALA A 102 -0.65 10.60 8.38
N GLU A 103 0.14 11.63 8.73
CA GLU A 103 1.43 11.44 9.39
C GLU A 103 1.28 10.76 10.76
N MET A 104 0.33 11.21 11.58
CA MET A 104 0.06 10.59 12.89
C MET A 104 -0.32 9.11 12.75
N VAL A 105 -1.18 8.78 11.79
CA VAL A 105 -1.59 7.38 11.55
C VAL A 105 -0.40 6.57 11.04
N PHE A 106 0.37 7.09 10.10
CA PHE A 106 1.58 6.45 9.60
C PHE A 106 2.53 6.10 10.76
N ASP A 107 2.88 7.06 11.61
CA ASP A 107 3.83 6.86 12.71
C ASP A 107 3.34 5.79 13.72
N ARG A 108 2.01 5.63 13.88
CA ARG A 108 1.41 4.66 14.80
C ARG A 108 1.20 3.27 14.19
N ILE A 109 0.98 3.19 12.89
CA ILE A 109 0.57 1.97 12.21
C ILE A 109 1.74 1.29 11.51
N MET A 110 2.70 2.04 10.93
CA MET A 110 3.85 1.43 10.24
C MET A 110 4.65 0.45 11.11
N PRO A 111 4.93 0.72 12.40
CA PRO A 111 5.64 -0.22 13.26
C PRO A 111 4.87 -1.51 13.57
N LYS A 112 3.59 -1.59 13.21
CA LYS A 112 2.75 -2.79 13.42
C LYS A 112 2.85 -3.81 12.29
N TYR A 113 3.43 -3.43 11.14
CA TYR A 113 3.71 -4.39 10.08
C TYR A 113 5.03 -5.12 10.38
N ASP A 114 4.99 -6.45 10.36
CA ASP A 114 6.16 -7.31 10.57
C ASP A 114 7.04 -7.37 9.32
N LEU A 115 6.39 -7.31 8.13
CA LEU A 115 7.05 -7.29 6.82
C LEU A 115 6.38 -6.25 5.92
N MET A 116 7.19 -5.48 5.21
CA MET A 116 6.74 -4.60 4.14
C MET A 116 7.46 -4.95 2.84
N PHE A 117 6.67 -5.23 1.80
CA PHE A 117 7.15 -5.40 0.45
C PHE A 117 6.83 -4.17 -0.39
N TYR A 118 7.82 -3.65 -1.10
CA TYR A 118 7.65 -2.54 -2.03
C TYR A 118 7.84 -3.01 -3.46
N ILE A 119 6.88 -2.69 -4.34
CA ILE A 119 6.94 -3.00 -5.77
C ILE A 119 7.25 -1.71 -6.52
N PRO A 120 8.48 -1.57 -7.07
CA PRO A 120 8.81 -0.46 -7.95
C PRO A 120 8.07 -0.58 -9.29
N PRO A 121 7.90 0.54 -10.05
CA PRO A 121 7.30 0.48 -11.38
C PRO A 121 8.26 -0.21 -12.36
N GLU A 122 7.85 -1.34 -12.91
CA GLU A 122 8.58 -2.08 -13.95
C GLU A 122 7.82 -2.15 -15.29
N PHE A 123 6.52 -1.81 -15.26
CA PHE A 123 5.63 -1.93 -16.42
C PHE A 123 4.93 -0.60 -16.73
N PRO A 124 4.49 -0.40 -17.98
CA PRO A 124 3.61 0.71 -18.33
C PRO A 124 2.32 0.73 -17.48
N ILE A 125 1.66 1.88 -17.44
CA ILE A 125 0.36 2.00 -16.79
C ILE A 125 -0.69 1.28 -17.64
N GLU A 126 -1.51 0.45 -17.00
CA GLU A 126 -2.69 -0.15 -17.60
C GLU A 126 -3.95 0.56 -17.07
N ASP A 127 -4.86 0.91 -17.98
CA ASP A 127 -6.16 1.49 -17.62
C ASP A 127 -7.13 0.39 -17.19
N ASP A 128 -7.49 0.42 -15.92
CA ASP A 128 -8.52 -0.47 -15.34
C ASP A 128 -9.81 0.28 -14.93
N GLY A 129 -9.95 1.53 -15.38
CA GLY A 129 -11.09 2.39 -15.08
C GLY A 129 -11.13 2.90 -13.61
N VAL A 130 -10.17 2.56 -12.79
CA VAL A 130 -10.08 2.97 -11.38
C VAL A 130 -8.81 3.76 -11.11
N ARG A 131 -7.69 3.32 -11.69
CA ARG A 131 -6.38 3.93 -11.47
C ARG A 131 -6.18 5.10 -12.41
N SER A 132 -5.43 6.09 -11.94
CA SER A 132 -4.94 7.15 -12.82
C SER A 132 -4.02 6.57 -13.88
N VAL A 133 -4.22 7.00 -15.13
CA VAL A 133 -3.37 6.68 -16.27
C VAL A 133 -2.31 7.76 -16.53
N ASP A 134 -2.29 8.82 -15.73
CA ASP A 134 -1.30 9.90 -15.85
C ASP A 134 0.09 9.43 -15.40
N PRO A 135 1.09 9.37 -16.31
CA PRO A 135 2.45 8.96 -15.99
C PRO A 135 3.13 9.96 -15.05
N PHE A 136 2.87 11.27 -15.18
CA PHE A 136 3.47 12.27 -14.30
C PHE A 136 2.99 12.14 -12.87
N PHE A 137 1.69 11.82 -12.69
CA PHE A 137 1.16 11.51 -11.37
C PHE A 137 1.86 10.29 -10.77
N ARG A 138 1.98 9.18 -11.54
CA ARG A 138 2.67 7.98 -11.05
C ARG A 138 4.13 8.25 -10.68
N ASP A 139 4.87 8.95 -11.53
CA ASP A 139 6.28 9.27 -11.30
C ASP A 139 6.45 10.14 -10.05
N ARG A 140 5.54 11.09 -9.81
CA ARG A 140 5.54 11.88 -8.58
C ARG A 140 5.26 11.03 -7.35
N ILE A 141 4.28 10.12 -7.41
CA ILE A 141 3.99 9.16 -6.34
C ILE A 141 5.20 8.28 -6.03
N VAL A 142 5.88 7.74 -7.04
CA VAL A 142 7.11 6.94 -6.88
C VAL A 142 8.20 7.76 -6.17
N HIS A 143 8.42 9.00 -6.63
CA HIS A 143 9.40 9.88 -6.01
C HIS A 143 9.11 10.13 -4.51
N ILE A 144 7.83 10.32 -4.15
CA ILE A 144 7.43 10.51 -2.75
C ILE A 144 7.63 9.21 -1.95
N PHE A 145 7.34 8.02 -2.51
CA PHE A 145 7.66 6.74 -1.87
C PHE A 145 9.15 6.63 -1.56
N ASP A 146 10.01 6.85 -2.55
CA ASP A 146 11.47 6.75 -2.40
C ASP A 146 11.99 7.71 -1.33
N LYS A 147 11.44 8.94 -1.31
CA LYS A 147 11.74 9.94 -0.29
C LYS A 147 11.41 9.41 1.11
N TYR A 148 10.17 8.96 1.35
CA TYR A 148 9.76 8.49 2.67
C TYR A 148 10.50 7.21 3.09
N ILE A 149 10.68 6.25 2.20
CA ILE A 149 11.41 5.02 2.48
C ILE A 149 12.82 5.35 2.96
N LYS A 150 13.50 6.30 2.30
CA LYS A 150 14.85 6.72 2.63
C LYS A 150 14.90 7.57 3.89
N GLU A 151 14.08 8.63 3.99
CA GLU A 151 14.14 9.59 5.10
C GLU A 151 13.66 9.01 6.44
N LYS A 152 12.69 8.10 6.40
CA LYS A 152 12.15 7.41 7.58
C LYS A 152 12.82 6.06 7.83
N GLU A 153 13.83 5.69 7.04
CA GLU A 153 14.57 4.43 7.14
C GLU A 153 13.63 3.20 7.22
N ILE A 154 12.57 3.19 6.37
CA ILE A 154 11.54 2.18 6.44
C ILE A 154 12.10 0.84 5.95
N PRO A 155 12.14 -0.22 6.79
CA PRO A 155 12.60 -1.52 6.35
C PRO A 155 11.61 -2.12 5.36
N CYS A 156 12.02 -2.29 4.11
CA CYS A 156 11.19 -2.90 3.08
C CYS A 156 11.99 -3.80 2.14
N VAL A 157 11.33 -4.83 1.65
CA VAL A 157 11.87 -5.76 0.66
C VAL A 157 11.36 -5.37 -0.73
N TYR A 158 12.28 -5.08 -1.65
CA TYR A 158 11.91 -4.74 -3.02
C TYR A 158 11.54 -6.02 -3.79
N LEU A 159 10.32 -6.04 -4.37
CA LEU A 159 9.84 -7.11 -5.24
C LEU A 159 9.95 -6.69 -6.71
N LYS A 160 10.72 -7.45 -7.48
CA LYS A 160 10.94 -7.25 -8.92
C LYS A 160 10.69 -8.56 -9.66
N GLY A 161 10.59 -8.47 -11.00
CA GLY A 161 10.44 -9.62 -11.87
C GLY A 161 9.00 -10.08 -12.07
N SER A 162 8.85 -11.33 -12.49
CA SER A 162 7.55 -11.97 -12.75
C SER A 162 6.71 -12.15 -11.48
N VAL A 163 5.42 -12.41 -11.66
CA VAL A 163 4.51 -12.69 -10.54
C VAL A 163 4.99 -13.88 -9.72
N ARG A 164 5.50 -14.95 -10.38
CA ARG A 164 5.98 -16.15 -9.68
C ARG A 164 7.22 -15.85 -8.83
N GLU A 165 8.20 -15.13 -9.37
CA GLU A 165 9.39 -14.72 -8.63
C GLU A 165 9.04 -13.86 -7.40
N ARG A 166 8.04 -12.97 -7.55
CA ARG A 166 7.55 -12.15 -6.42
C ARG A 166 6.85 -13.01 -5.37
N VAL A 167 6.03 -14.00 -5.77
CA VAL A 167 5.38 -14.95 -4.85
C VAL A 167 6.44 -15.74 -4.09
N ASP A 168 7.39 -16.36 -4.78
CA ASP A 168 8.44 -17.18 -4.19
C ASP A 168 9.26 -16.36 -3.17
N LYS A 169 9.56 -15.10 -3.51
CA LYS A 169 10.26 -14.19 -2.60
C LYS A 169 9.44 -13.84 -1.37
N VAL A 170 8.14 -13.59 -1.50
CA VAL A 170 7.26 -13.32 -0.35
C VAL A 170 7.22 -14.52 0.58
N LEU A 171 7.03 -15.73 0.02
CA LEU A 171 6.98 -16.98 0.81
C LEU A 171 8.30 -17.23 1.54
N SER A 172 9.45 -17.04 0.90
CA SER A 172 10.75 -17.23 1.56
C SER A 172 10.93 -16.33 2.79
N TYR A 173 10.50 -15.06 2.72
CA TYR A 173 10.58 -14.15 3.87
C TYR A 173 9.60 -14.49 4.99
N ILE A 174 8.44 -15.07 4.67
CA ILE A 174 7.48 -15.57 5.67
C ILE A 174 8.07 -16.77 6.39
N ASP A 175 8.58 -17.76 5.64
CA ASP A 175 9.18 -18.98 6.19
C ASP A 175 10.40 -18.68 7.08
N GLU A 176 11.27 -17.76 6.67
CA GLU A 176 12.43 -17.32 7.46
C GLU A 176 12.02 -16.69 8.80
N ARG A 177 10.90 -15.97 8.84
CA ARG A 177 10.38 -15.37 10.07
C ARG A 177 9.72 -16.39 10.98
N ASP A 178 8.96 -17.32 10.42
CA ASP A 178 8.28 -18.37 11.20
C ASP A 178 9.29 -19.36 11.81
N CYS A 179 10.47 -19.56 11.19
CA CYS A 179 11.56 -20.38 11.74
C CYS A 179 12.33 -19.70 12.89
N ASN A 180 12.20 -18.38 13.07
CA ASN A 180 12.94 -17.61 14.08
C ASN A 180 12.08 -17.22 15.31
N VAL A 181 10.86 -17.73 15.41
CA VAL A 181 9.94 -17.58 16.55
C VAL A 181 9.86 -18.88 17.32
#